data_6b81eebf350021edb78dbb6389008acd
#
_entry.id   6b81eebf350021edb78dbb6389008acd
#
_cell.length_a   1.000
_cell.length_b   1.000
_cell.length_c   1.000
_cell.angle_alpha   90.00
_cell.angle_beta   90.00
_cell.angle_gamma   90.00
#
_symmetry.space_group_name_H-M   'P 1'
#
loop_
_entity.id
_entity.type
_entity.pdbx_description
1 polymer ?
#
loop_
_entity_poly.entity_id
_entity_poly.type
_entity_poly.pdbx_seq_one_letter_code
_entity_poly.pdbx_strand_id
1 'polypeptide(L)'
;MSILNELIETEYKTEYINNSKTDRVMDKKNYSVPKIYPKIIEQKRLSAFTEKQKEEILQRYKRWYVYYYFRNEEGKMVKQPSIFFKINQVYKDFDSRYTEIHILRNIIERILKNGYTPNAENTQNLIINEQYTTVSALDFALKLKKNSVSENSFIDYSYRVKQFQKYLIDKNLDKSPISSLTKRHINDFLNEILLRTSPRNRNNTLTVINAIFATLEENEIVQQNVVTKIKKLQAKPERNKTYTQKQQDDIFTLMTQKDKELLLFVKFVSYNFLRPIEVCRLQIKDIDFDGAKLNVRAKNKLVKIKIIPEILLKEIQHLKGANPNYFLFTPNGVDDWQTSEVNKRDYWTKRFGKLKKQLNLGEDYGLYSFRHTFITKLYRELRSKYSQYETYDRLMLITGHSTLSALQQYLRDIDAELPEDYSHLL
;
A
#
# COMPACT_ATOMS: atom_id res chain seq x y z
N MET A 1 -15.16 -31.98 -7.12
CA MET A 1 -14.01 -32.58 -7.87
C MET A 1 -12.90 -32.89 -6.88
N SER A 2 -12.01 -33.88 -7.10
CA SER A 2 -10.91 -34.07 -6.15
C SER A 2 -9.87 -32.94 -6.36
N ILE A 3 -9.23 -32.51 -5.28
CA ILE A 3 -8.17 -31.48 -5.27
C ILE A 3 -7.10 -31.78 -6.33
N LEU A 4 -6.74 -33.05 -6.51
CA LEU A 4 -5.79 -33.46 -7.52
C LEU A 4 -6.25 -33.13 -8.95
N ASN A 5 -7.55 -33.23 -9.25
CA ASN A 5 -8.09 -32.87 -10.57
C ASN A 5 -8.02 -31.35 -10.83
N GLU A 6 -8.20 -30.54 -9.80
CA GLU A 6 -8.08 -29.07 -9.89
C GLU A 6 -6.62 -28.65 -10.11
N LEU A 7 -5.68 -29.29 -9.40
CA LEU A 7 -4.24 -29.10 -9.62
C LEU A 7 -3.82 -29.48 -11.04
N ILE A 8 -4.29 -30.62 -11.53
CA ILE A 8 -4.02 -31.07 -12.90
C ILE A 8 -4.58 -30.06 -13.92
N GLU A 9 -5.79 -29.54 -13.70
CA GLU A 9 -6.41 -28.59 -14.63
C GLU A 9 -5.64 -27.24 -14.68
N THR A 10 -5.09 -26.82 -13.56
CA THR A 10 -4.25 -25.63 -13.45
C THR A 10 -2.92 -25.83 -14.17
N GLU A 11 -2.23 -26.93 -13.95
CA GLU A 11 -0.97 -27.28 -14.59
C GLU A 11 -1.08 -27.46 -16.10
N TYR A 12 -2.20 -28.02 -16.60
CA TYR A 12 -2.44 -28.08 -18.05
C TYR A 12 -2.45 -26.70 -18.71
N LYS A 13 -3.05 -25.69 -18.06
CA LYS A 13 -3.06 -24.32 -18.59
C LYS A 13 -1.64 -23.73 -18.67
N THR A 14 -0.75 -24.13 -17.78
CA THR A 14 0.62 -23.64 -17.68
C THR A 14 1.58 -24.34 -18.67
N GLU A 15 1.37 -25.62 -18.96
CA GLU A 15 2.21 -26.44 -19.87
C GLU A 15 2.23 -25.87 -21.30
N TYR A 16 1.11 -25.31 -21.77
CA TYR A 16 1.02 -24.69 -23.10
C TYR A 16 1.74 -23.33 -23.19
N ILE A 17 2.23 -22.78 -22.07
CA ILE A 17 2.85 -21.44 -22.00
C ILE A 17 4.37 -21.50 -21.82
N ASN A 18 4.94 -22.55 -21.22
CA ASN A 18 6.36 -22.58 -20.85
C ASN A 18 7.06 -23.92 -21.13
N ASN A 19 7.96 -23.93 -22.10
CA ASN A 19 9.00 -24.96 -22.28
C ASN A 19 10.29 -24.50 -21.58
N SER A 20 10.53 -24.85 -20.32
CA SER A 20 11.87 -24.73 -19.71
C SER A 20 12.18 -25.85 -18.71
N LYS A 21 13.38 -26.42 -18.90
CA LYS A 21 13.97 -27.48 -18.07
C LYS A 21 14.50 -26.88 -16.76
N THR A 22 14.32 -27.57 -15.63
CA THR A 22 15.05 -27.28 -14.39
C THR A 22 15.59 -28.55 -13.72
N ASP A 23 16.77 -28.41 -13.12
CA ASP A 23 17.65 -29.45 -12.59
C ASP A 23 17.31 -29.89 -11.15
N ARG A 24 17.93 -31.01 -10.75
CA ARG A 24 17.66 -31.91 -9.63
C ARG A 24 18.29 -31.48 -8.31
N VAL A 25 17.59 -31.68 -7.20
CA VAL A 25 18.14 -31.89 -5.86
C VAL A 25 17.57 -33.21 -5.32
N MET A 26 18.43 -34.09 -4.80
CA MET A 26 18.03 -35.43 -4.29
C MET A 26 17.73 -35.37 -2.80
N ASP A 27 16.45 -35.51 -2.45
CA ASP A 27 16.01 -35.94 -1.11
C ASP A 27 15.25 -37.26 -1.21
N LYS A 28 15.20 -38.08 -0.12
CA LYS A 28 14.47 -39.35 -0.09
C LYS A 28 12.99 -39.11 -0.45
N LYS A 29 12.60 -39.46 -1.68
CA LYS A 29 11.26 -39.21 -2.20
C LYS A 29 10.22 -40.06 -1.47
N ASN A 30 9.18 -39.44 -0.97
CA ASN A 30 8.02 -40.12 -0.38
C ASN A 30 7.04 -40.71 -1.41
N TYR A 31 7.37 -40.61 -2.69
CA TYR A 31 6.55 -41.10 -3.80
C TYR A 31 7.39 -41.76 -4.89
N SER A 32 6.78 -42.69 -5.63
CA SER A 32 7.38 -43.28 -6.84
C SER A 32 7.23 -42.35 -8.04
N VAL A 33 8.13 -42.43 -9.00
CA VAL A 33 7.94 -41.78 -10.31
C VAL A 33 6.60 -42.25 -10.90
N PRO A 34 5.71 -41.31 -11.36
CA PRO A 34 4.44 -41.68 -11.98
C PRO A 34 4.67 -42.54 -13.24
N LYS A 35 3.82 -43.55 -13.42
CA LYS A 35 3.89 -44.54 -14.52
C LYS A 35 2.63 -44.48 -15.37
N ILE A 36 2.79 -44.78 -16.67
CA ILE A 36 1.69 -44.84 -17.64
C ILE A 36 1.18 -46.27 -17.79
N TYR A 37 -0.14 -46.41 -17.85
CA TYR A 37 -0.76 -47.63 -18.32
C TYR A 37 -1.56 -47.35 -19.61
N PRO A 38 -1.39 -48.22 -20.65
CA PRO A 38 -0.62 -49.48 -20.71
C PRO A 38 0.88 -49.26 -20.78
N LYS A 39 1.64 -50.15 -20.15
CA LYS A 39 3.11 -50.04 -20.01
C LYS A 39 3.86 -49.90 -21.34
N ILE A 40 3.30 -50.42 -22.45
CA ILE A 40 3.91 -50.32 -23.78
C ILE A 40 4.02 -48.87 -24.26
N ILE A 41 3.12 -47.96 -23.79
CA ILE A 41 3.14 -46.52 -24.12
C ILE A 41 4.34 -45.83 -23.44
N GLU A 42 4.72 -46.27 -22.25
CA GLU A 42 5.87 -45.71 -21.53
C GLU A 42 7.21 -46.22 -22.11
N GLN A 43 7.24 -47.39 -22.68
CA GLN A 43 8.45 -48.07 -23.11
C GLN A 43 8.92 -47.70 -24.52
N LYS A 44 8.05 -47.21 -25.40
CA LYS A 44 8.34 -46.93 -26.80
C LYS A 44 8.05 -45.47 -27.16
N ARG A 45 8.87 -44.90 -28.02
CA ARG A 45 8.62 -43.55 -28.58
C ARG A 45 7.45 -43.61 -29.58
N LEU A 46 6.74 -42.53 -29.76
CA LEU A 46 5.62 -42.45 -30.70
C LEU A 46 5.97 -42.91 -32.12
N SER A 47 7.12 -42.49 -32.61
CA SER A 47 7.63 -42.86 -33.94
C SER A 47 7.99 -44.35 -34.11
N ALA A 48 8.02 -45.14 -33.03
CA ALA A 48 8.32 -46.55 -33.06
C ALA A 48 7.07 -47.46 -33.18
N PHE A 49 5.88 -46.86 -33.30
CA PHE A 49 4.65 -47.60 -33.50
C PHE A 49 4.22 -47.57 -34.97
N THR A 50 3.92 -48.74 -35.54
CA THR A 50 3.28 -48.83 -36.84
C THR A 50 1.77 -48.55 -36.72
N GLU A 51 1.09 -48.12 -37.78
CA GLU A 51 -0.36 -47.84 -37.76
C GLU A 51 -1.15 -49.07 -37.28
N LYS A 52 -0.81 -50.24 -37.75
CA LYS A 52 -1.46 -51.48 -37.26
C LYS A 52 -1.28 -51.69 -35.76
N GLN A 53 -0.11 -51.41 -35.20
CA GLN A 53 0.14 -51.51 -33.75
C GLN A 53 -0.66 -50.43 -32.97
N LYS A 54 -0.79 -49.25 -33.51
CA LYS A 54 -1.59 -48.19 -32.91
C LYS A 54 -3.05 -48.58 -32.78
N GLU A 55 -3.64 -49.11 -33.83
CA GLU A 55 -5.01 -49.62 -33.83
C GLU A 55 -5.21 -50.80 -32.85
N GLU A 56 -4.33 -51.79 -32.89
CA GLU A 56 -4.40 -52.94 -31.96
C GLU A 56 -4.32 -52.46 -30.48
N ILE A 57 -3.49 -51.51 -30.16
CA ILE A 57 -3.36 -50.98 -28.79
C ILE A 57 -4.59 -50.24 -28.38
N LEU A 58 -5.21 -49.44 -29.25
CA LEU A 58 -6.46 -48.70 -28.95
C LEU A 58 -7.65 -49.70 -28.75
N GLN A 59 -7.69 -50.76 -29.52
CA GLN A 59 -8.70 -51.80 -29.37
C GLN A 59 -8.55 -52.61 -28.09
N ARG A 60 -7.32 -53.00 -27.77
CA ARG A 60 -6.98 -53.85 -26.62
C ARG A 60 -7.03 -53.08 -25.29
N TYR A 61 -6.56 -51.82 -25.26
CA TYR A 61 -6.45 -51.01 -24.05
C TYR A 61 -7.35 -49.77 -24.14
N LYS A 62 -8.64 -49.95 -23.81
CA LYS A 62 -9.67 -48.91 -23.90
C LYS A 62 -9.46 -47.79 -22.88
N ARG A 63 -8.77 -48.06 -21.76
CA ARG A 63 -8.54 -47.08 -20.67
C ARG A 63 -7.04 -46.88 -20.47
N TRP A 64 -6.58 -45.69 -20.70
CA TRP A 64 -5.22 -45.23 -20.38
C TRP A 64 -5.27 -44.36 -19.15
N TYR A 65 -4.25 -44.47 -18.25
CA TYR A 65 -4.18 -43.73 -17.02
C TYR A 65 -2.74 -43.62 -16.53
N VAL A 66 -2.52 -42.65 -15.62
CA VAL A 66 -1.27 -42.50 -14.87
C VAL A 66 -1.52 -42.98 -13.44
N TYR A 67 -0.49 -43.65 -12.86
CA TYR A 67 -0.52 -44.11 -11.48
C TYR A 67 0.84 -43.94 -10.82
N TYR A 68 0.83 -43.82 -9.50
CA TYR A 68 2.02 -43.72 -8.67
C TYR A 68 1.77 -44.39 -7.32
N TYR A 69 2.86 -44.56 -6.54
CA TYR A 69 2.80 -45.04 -5.16
C TYR A 69 3.22 -43.89 -4.25
N PHE A 70 2.61 -43.79 -3.09
CA PHE A 70 2.95 -42.82 -2.08
C PHE A 70 3.19 -43.52 -0.74
N ARG A 71 4.16 -43.03 0.07
CA ARG A 71 4.51 -43.64 1.35
C ARG A 71 3.45 -43.24 2.39
N ASN A 72 2.82 -44.25 3.01
CA ASN A 72 1.87 -44.00 4.11
C ASN A 72 2.59 -43.72 5.44
N GLU A 73 1.85 -43.47 6.51
CA GLU A 73 2.36 -43.20 7.86
C GLU A 73 3.17 -44.38 8.43
N GLU A 74 2.87 -45.62 8.01
CA GLU A 74 3.61 -46.81 8.41
C GLU A 74 4.90 -47.00 7.59
N GLY A 75 5.23 -46.09 6.69
CA GLY A 75 6.42 -46.17 5.86
C GLY A 75 6.30 -47.07 4.63
N LYS A 76 5.15 -47.68 4.35
CA LYS A 76 4.90 -48.57 3.19
C LYS A 76 4.47 -47.77 1.96
N MET A 77 4.93 -48.19 0.77
CA MET A 77 4.55 -47.62 -0.52
C MET A 77 3.19 -48.17 -0.96
N VAL A 78 2.16 -47.35 -0.91
CA VAL A 78 0.78 -47.69 -1.27
C VAL A 78 0.41 -47.10 -2.61
N LYS A 79 -0.20 -47.93 -3.50
CA LYS A 79 -0.65 -47.50 -4.83
C LYS A 79 -1.79 -46.49 -4.64
N GLN A 80 -1.65 -45.32 -5.27
CA GLN A 80 -2.67 -44.27 -5.28
C GLN A 80 -3.72 -44.54 -6.37
N PRO A 81 -4.92 -43.97 -6.28
CA PRO A 81 -5.96 -44.09 -7.30
C PRO A 81 -5.44 -43.71 -8.68
N SER A 82 -5.87 -44.50 -9.69
CA SER A 82 -5.50 -44.24 -11.08
C SER A 82 -6.10 -42.96 -11.62
N ILE A 83 -5.27 -42.13 -12.28
CA ILE A 83 -5.65 -40.79 -12.76
C ILE A 83 -5.91 -40.87 -14.26
N PHE A 84 -7.14 -40.59 -14.67
CA PHE A 84 -7.61 -40.66 -16.06
C PHE A 84 -7.72 -39.29 -16.74
N PHE A 85 -7.97 -38.25 -16.02
CA PHE A 85 -8.13 -36.85 -16.38
C PHE A 85 -8.55 -36.60 -17.85
N LYS A 86 -9.80 -36.92 -18.20
CA LYS A 86 -10.41 -36.71 -19.54
C LYS A 86 -9.68 -37.40 -20.71
N ILE A 87 -8.50 -38.05 -20.52
CA ILE A 87 -7.67 -38.67 -21.57
C ILE A 87 -8.51 -39.60 -22.48
N ASN A 88 -9.28 -40.49 -21.90
CA ASN A 88 -10.07 -41.49 -22.65
C ASN A 88 -11.36 -40.92 -23.23
N GLN A 89 -11.81 -39.75 -22.78
CA GLN A 89 -13.03 -39.09 -23.24
C GLN A 89 -12.78 -38.15 -24.41
N VAL A 90 -11.70 -37.36 -24.34
CA VAL A 90 -11.39 -36.31 -25.31
C VAL A 90 -10.54 -36.84 -26.46
N TYR A 91 -9.47 -37.59 -26.17
CA TYR A 91 -8.52 -38.03 -27.16
C TYR A 91 -8.83 -39.45 -27.66
N LYS A 92 -9.36 -39.56 -28.88
CA LYS A 92 -9.82 -40.82 -29.45
C LYS A 92 -8.80 -41.49 -30.33
N ASP A 93 -7.97 -40.75 -31.03
CA ASP A 93 -6.86 -41.23 -31.84
C ASP A 93 -5.63 -41.53 -30.98
N PHE A 94 -4.73 -42.39 -31.52
CA PHE A 94 -3.57 -42.88 -30.79
C PHE A 94 -2.55 -41.75 -30.50
N ASP A 95 -2.24 -40.91 -31.48
CA ASP A 95 -1.14 -39.97 -31.42
C ASP A 95 -1.44 -38.84 -30.44
N SER A 96 -2.65 -38.27 -30.50
CA SER A 96 -3.13 -37.30 -29.53
C SER A 96 -3.20 -37.88 -28.12
N ARG A 97 -3.72 -39.13 -27.97
CA ARG A 97 -3.81 -39.77 -26.66
C ARG A 97 -2.42 -40.12 -26.09
N TYR A 98 -1.47 -40.53 -26.93
CA TYR A 98 -0.08 -40.76 -26.54
C TYR A 98 0.57 -39.48 -26.01
N THR A 99 0.44 -38.39 -26.76
CA THR A 99 1.03 -37.11 -26.40
C THR A 99 0.46 -36.62 -25.05
N GLU A 100 -0.87 -36.61 -24.94
CA GLU A 100 -1.57 -36.08 -23.76
C GLU A 100 -1.33 -36.95 -22.49
N ILE A 101 -1.21 -38.27 -22.60
CA ILE A 101 -0.91 -39.09 -21.41
C ILE A 101 0.49 -38.84 -20.89
N HIS A 102 1.44 -38.54 -21.76
CA HIS A 102 2.80 -38.14 -21.35
C HIS A 102 2.83 -36.78 -20.70
N ILE A 103 2.07 -35.81 -21.22
CA ILE A 103 1.86 -34.51 -20.58
C ILE A 103 1.25 -34.68 -19.19
N LEU A 104 0.17 -35.47 -19.06
CA LEU A 104 -0.45 -35.77 -17.78
C LEU A 104 0.52 -36.40 -16.79
N ARG A 105 1.35 -37.37 -17.23
CA ARG A 105 2.38 -37.97 -16.39
C ARG A 105 3.39 -36.94 -15.86
N ASN A 106 3.84 -35.99 -16.71
CA ASN A 106 4.79 -34.97 -16.34
C ASN A 106 4.17 -33.94 -15.35
N ILE A 107 2.91 -33.59 -15.57
CA ILE A 107 2.14 -32.72 -14.66
C ILE A 107 2.04 -33.37 -13.27
N ILE A 108 1.67 -34.67 -13.19
CA ILE A 108 1.58 -35.37 -11.92
C ILE A 108 2.94 -35.46 -11.23
N GLU A 109 4.01 -35.68 -11.97
CA GLU A 109 5.37 -35.71 -11.41
C GLU A 109 5.74 -34.33 -10.82
N ARG A 110 5.35 -33.22 -11.47
CA ARG A 110 5.57 -31.86 -10.99
C ARG A 110 4.77 -31.56 -9.72
N ILE A 111 3.48 -31.92 -9.71
CA ILE A 111 2.60 -31.78 -8.54
C ILE A 111 3.19 -32.51 -7.32
N LEU A 112 3.71 -33.74 -7.52
CA LEU A 112 4.34 -34.50 -6.46
C LEU A 112 5.68 -33.90 -6.01
N LYS A 113 6.47 -33.34 -6.92
CA LYS A 113 7.72 -32.60 -6.59
C LYS A 113 7.43 -31.35 -5.79
N ASN A 114 6.30 -30.70 -6.04
CA ASN A 114 5.85 -29.49 -5.33
C ASN A 114 5.21 -29.77 -3.97
N GLY A 115 5.26 -31.04 -3.49
CA GLY A 115 4.87 -31.39 -2.13
C GLY A 115 3.42 -31.87 -1.96
N TYR A 116 2.73 -32.20 -3.04
CA TYR A 116 1.41 -32.83 -2.91
C TYR A 116 1.46 -34.15 -2.13
N THR A 117 0.58 -34.26 -1.13
CA THR A 117 0.38 -35.46 -0.30
C THR A 117 -1.09 -35.91 -0.39
N PRO A 118 -1.39 -37.18 -0.74
CA PRO A 118 -2.76 -37.66 -0.96
C PRO A 118 -3.69 -37.57 0.26
N ASN A 119 -3.13 -37.52 1.47
CA ASN A 119 -3.87 -37.62 2.74
C ASN A 119 -3.79 -36.36 3.61
N ALA A 120 -3.26 -35.23 3.12
CA ALA A 120 -3.18 -34.02 3.91
C ALA A 120 -4.43 -33.17 3.76
N GLU A 121 -5.07 -32.81 4.88
CA GLU A 121 -6.17 -31.84 4.93
C GLU A 121 -5.82 -30.45 4.37
N ASN A 122 -4.55 -30.18 4.14
CA ASN A 122 -3.99 -28.90 3.72
C ASN A 122 -3.65 -28.79 2.22
N THR A 123 -4.15 -29.68 1.35
CA THR A 123 -3.86 -29.64 -0.09
C THR A 123 -4.51 -28.48 -0.84
N GLN A 124 -5.50 -27.79 -0.25
CA GLN A 124 -6.04 -26.53 -0.81
C GLN A 124 -4.96 -25.43 -0.94
N ASN A 125 -3.93 -25.49 -0.09
CA ASN A 125 -2.85 -24.52 -0.05
C ASN A 125 -1.89 -24.59 -1.23
N LEU A 126 -1.83 -25.74 -1.93
CA LEU A 126 -0.95 -25.93 -3.10
C LEU A 126 -1.51 -25.31 -4.37
N ILE A 127 -2.85 -25.21 -4.49
CA ILE A 127 -3.52 -24.60 -5.65
C ILE A 127 -3.34 -23.08 -5.67
N ILE A 128 -3.35 -22.45 -4.49
CA ILE A 128 -3.28 -20.99 -4.35
C ILE A 128 -1.86 -20.47 -4.61
N ASN A 129 -0.84 -21.29 -4.34
CA ASN A 129 0.55 -20.84 -4.26
C ASN A 129 1.32 -20.79 -5.59
N GLU A 130 0.88 -21.46 -6.65
CA GLU A 130 1.59 -21.48 -7.95
C GLU A 130 1.14 -20.38 -8.91
N GLN A 131 0.02 -19.73 -8.66
CA GLN A 131 -0.58 -18.77 -9.58
C GLN A 131 0.11 -17.40 -9.58
N TYR A 132 0.80 -17.04 -8.49
CA TYR A 132 1.40 -15.71 -8.33
C TYR A 132 2.86 -15.78 -7.89
N THR A 133 3.73 -15.25 -8.75
CA THR A 133 5.10 -14.89 -8.34
C THR A 133 5.06 -13.72 -7.38
N THR A 134 6.15 -13.46 -6.66
CA THR A 134 6.23 -12.30 -5.75
C THR A 134 5.91 -10.99 -6.47
N VAL A 135 6.45 -10.77 -7.67
CA VAL A 135 6.22 -9.54 -8.44
C VAL A 135 4.78 -9.49 -8.95
N SER A 136 4.26 -10.57 -9.56
CA SER A 136 2.89 -10.59 -10.11
C SER A 136 1.82 -10.42 -9.02
N ALA A 137 2.02 -10.99 -7.83
CA ALA A 137 1.13 -10.80 -6.69
C ALA A 137 1.10 -9.33 -6.22
N LEU A 138 2.28 -8.70 -6.12
CA LEU A 138 2.39 -7.30 -5.74
C LEU A 138 1.71 -6.37 -6.75
N ASP A 139 1.85 -6.66 -8.06
CA ASP A 139 1.19 -5.90 -9.12
C ASP A 139 -0.34 -6.08 -9.08
N PHE A 140 -0.82 -7.29 -8.84
CA PHE A 140 -2.24 -7.57 -8.65
C PHE A 140 -2.82 -6.74 -7.48
N ALA A 141 -2.21 -6.82 -6.30
CA ALA A 141 -2.67 -6.08 -5.14
C ALA A 141 -2.60 -4.55 -5.35
N LEU A 142 -1.55 -4.07 -6.02
CA LEU A 142 -1.42 -2.66 -6.37
C LEU A 142 -2.51 -2.19 -7.34
N LYS A 143 -2.88 -3.01 -8.33
CA LYS A 143 -3.98 -2.73 -9.26
C LYS A 143 -5.32 -2.58 -8.53
N LEU A 144 -5.61 -3.43 -7.54
CA LEU A 144 -6.81 -3.30 -6.72
C LEU A 144 -6.79 -2.03 -5.87
N LYS A 145 -5.63 -1.68 -5.30
CA LYS A 145 -5.48 -0.44 -4.51
C LYS A 145 -5.73 0.83 -5.32
N LYS A 146 -5.50 0.83 -6.64
CA LYS A 146 -5.76 1.98 -7.50
C LYS A 146 -7.20 2.51 -7.39
N ASN A 147 -8.16 1.62 -7.24
CA ASN A 147 -9.58 1.97 -7.17
C ASN A 147 -10.08 2.23 -5.73
N SER A 148 -9.28 1.90 -4.71
CA SER A 148 -9.70 1.99 -3.30
C SER A 148 -9.01 3.10 -2.51
N VAL A 149 -7.97 3.73 -3.06
CA VAL A 149 -7.24 4.81 -2.38
C VAL A 149 -7.24 6.09 -3.22
N SER A 150 -6.95 7.24 -2.59
CA SER A 150 -6.81 8.49 -3.33
C SER A 150 -5.58 8.46 -4.26
N GLU A 151 -5.60 9.24 -5.35
CA GLU A 151 -4.53 9.34 -6.33
C GLU A 151 -3.15 9.57 -5.68
N ASN A 152 -3.03 10.53 -4.77
CA ASN A 152 -1.78 10.79 -4.05
C ASN A 152 -1.33 9.61 -3.18
N SER A 153 -2.26 8.87 -2.59
CA SER A 153 -1.94 7.65 -1.85
C SER A 153 -1.47 6.56 -2.79
N PHE A 154 -2.11 6.43 -3.97
CA PHE A 154 -1.72 5.46 -4.97
C PHE A 154 -0.30 5.71 -5.51
N ILE A 155 0.08 6.97 -5.71
CA ILE A 155 1.45 7.34 -6.09
C ILE A 155 2.47 6.86 -5.04
N ASP A 156 2.19 7.08 -3.74
CA ASP A 156 3.08 6.61 -2.65
C ASP A 156 3.11 5.07 -2.56
N TYR A 157 1.95 4.40 -2.73
CA TYR A 157 1.88 2.94 -2.80
C TYR A 157 2.71 2.40 -3.96
N SER A 158 2.53 2.94 -5.17
CA SER A 158 3.25 2.54 -6.37
C SER A 158 4.76 2.69 -6.21
N TYR A 159 5.20 3.82 -5.66
CA TYR A 159 6.61 4.07 -5.41
C TYR A 159 7.22 3.03 -4.46
N ARG A 160 6.57 2.76 -3.31
CA ARG A 160 7.08 1.83 -2.30
C ARG A 160 7.01 0.37 -2.74
N VAL A 161 5.95 -0.01 -3.46
CA VAL A 161 5.83 -1.35 -4.04
C VAL A 161 6.93 -1.57 -5.08
N LYS A 162 7.20 -0.61 -5.98
CA LYS A 162 8.29 -0.70 -6.94
C LYS A 162 9.67 -0.81 -6.27
N GLN A 163 9.89 -0.11 -5.15
CA GLN A 163 11.13 -0.28 -4.38
C GLN A 163 11.25 -1.71 -3.83
N PHE A 164 10.15 -2.27 -3.33
CA PHE A 164 10.14 -3.63 -2.82
C PHE A 164 10.34 -4.66 -3.93
N GLN A 165 9.68 -4.49 -5.08
CA GLN A 165 9.90 -5.34 -6.27
C GLN A 165 11.37 -5.32 -6.73
N LYS A 166 11.97 -4.12 -6.78
CA LYS A 166 13.41 -3.99 -7.09
C LYS A 166 14.27 -4.79 -6.11
N TYR A 167 14.02 -4.65 -4.80
CA TYR A 167 14.71 -5.43 -3.78
C TYR A 167 14.57 -6.94 -4.00
N LEU A 168 13.36 -7.42 -4.33
CA LEU A 168 13.11 -8.84 -4.60
C LEU A 168 13.87 -9.34 -5.85
N ILE A 169 13.95 -8.53 -6.90
CA ILE A 169 14.74 -8.81 -8.10
C ILE A 169 16.23 -8.91 -7.74
N ASP A 170 16.76 -7.93 -7.00
CA ASP A 170 18.17 -7.90 -6.57
C ASP A 170 18.54 -9.12 -5.69
N LYS A 171 17.56 -9.74 -5.02
CA LYS A 171 17.72 -10.97 -4.21
C LYS A 171 17.35 -12.26 -4.96
N ASN A 172 17.02 -12.20 -6.25
CA ASN A 172 16.54 -13.34 -7.07
C ASN A 172 15.27 -14.02 -6.50
N LEU A 173 14.38 -13.22 -5.88
CA LEU A 173 13.12 -13.67 -5.31
C LEU A 173 11.88 -13.27 -6.16
N ASP A 174 12.08 -12.58 -7.28
CA ASP A 174 11.04 -12.03 -8.15
C ASP A 174 10.12 -13.10 -8.76
N LYS A 175 10.70 -14.26 -9.11
CA LYS A 175 10.00 -15.41 -9.70
C LYS A 175 9.56 -16.46 -8.68
N SER A 176 9.93 -16.29 -7.42
CA SER A 176 9.52 -17.21 -6.35
C SER A 176 8.03 -17.05 -6.05
N PRO A 177 7.31 -18.09 -5.58
CA PRO A 177 5.93 -17.94 -5.12
C PRO A 177 5.84 -16.90 -4.02
N ILE A 178 4.78 -16.08 -4.04
CA ILE A 178 4.58 -15.03 -3.02
C ILE A 178 4.50 -15.60 -1.60
N SER A 179 4.00 -16.82 -1.45
CA SER A 179 3.92 -17.56 -0.18
C SER A 179 5.29 -17.94 0.42
N SER A 180 6.36 -17.92 -0.39
CA SER A 180 7.73 -18.16 0.09
C SER A 180 8.32 -16.96 0.83
N LEU A 181 7.70 -15.77 0.73
CA LEU A 181 8.16 -14.59 1.44
C LEU A 181 7.89 -14.72 2.94
N THR A 182 8.94 -14.59 3.70
CA THR A 182 8.90 -14.65 5.17
C THR A 182 8.98 -13.26 5.79
N LYS A 183 8.61 -13.14 7.07
CA LYS A 183 8.84 -11.94 7.88
C LYS A 183 10.30 -11.44 7.77
N ARG A 184 11.28 -12.36 7.64
CA ARG A 184 12.71 -12.01 7.53
C ARG A 184 12.97 -11.20 6.25
N HIS A 185 12.52 -11.67 5.09
CA HIS A 185 12.70 -10.97 3.82
C HIS A 185 12.15 -9.55 3.85
N ILE A 186 10.95 -9.37 4.48
CA ILE A 186 10.34 -8.05 4.64
C ILE A 186 11.14 -7.17 5.60
N ASN A 187 11.61 -7.71 6.73
CA ASN A 187 12.43 -6.96 7.67
C ASN A 187 13.76 -6.53 7.04
N ASP A 188 14.42 -7.39 6.26
CA ASP A 188 15.69 -7.08 5.62
C ASP A 188 15.52 -5.91 4.63
N PHE A 189 14.44 -5.91 3.83
CA PHE A 189 14.08 -4.77 3.00
C PHE A 189 13.83 -3.49 3.81
N LEU A 190 13.05 -3.58 4.90
CA LEU A 190 12.76 -2.43 5.75
C LEU A 190 14.00 -1.89 6.47
N ASN A 191 14.97 -2.75 6.79
CA ASN A 191 16.25 -2.35 7.36
C ASN A 191 17.12 -1.58 6.33
N GLU A 192 17.12 -2.00 5.05
CA GLU A 192 17.77 -1.22 4.00
C GLU A 192 17.14 0.18 3.84
N ILE A 193 15.80 0.30 3.95
CA ILE A 193 15.13 1.60 3.94
C ILE A 193 15.54 2.43 5.15
N LEU A 194 15.62 1.83 6.34
CA LEU A 194 16.02 2.51 7.58
C LEU A 194 17.43 3.07 7.48
N LEU A 195 18.38 2.27 6.99
CA LEU A 195 19.79 2.69 6.86
C LEU A 195 19.97 3.85 5.87
N ARG A 196 19.12 3.94 4.85
CA ARG A 196 19.20 5.00 3.82
C ARG A 196 18.39 6.25 4.16
N THR A 197 17.43 6.16 5.10
CA THR A 197 16.47 7.25 5.31
C THR A 197 16.20 7.52 6.80
N SER A 198 15.05 7.14 7.34
CA SER A 198 14.63 7.41 8.71
C SER A 198 13.65 6.38 9.24
N PRO A 199 13.49 6.26 10.58
CA PRO A 199 12.47 5.42 11.21
C PRO A 199 11.04 5.71 10.70
N ARG A 200 10.73 6.99 10.45
CA ARG A 200 9.42 7.40 9.91
C ARG A 200 9.20 6.86 8.50
N ASN A 201 10.18 6.98 7.61
CA ASN A 201 10.05 6.48 6.23
C ASN A 201 9.98 4.96 6.19
N ARG A 202 10.78 4.27 7.01
CA ARG A 202 10.67 2.82 7.21
C ARG A 202 9.27 2.42 7.68
N ASN A 203 8.67 3.12 8.66
CA ASN A 203 7.31 2.86 9.15
C ASN A 203 6.23 3.13 8.10
N ASN A 204 6.39 4.16 7.28
CA ASN A 204 5.48 4.44 6.16
C ASN A 204 5.54 3.31 5.13
N THR A 205 6.75 2.81 4.81
CA THR A 205 6.94 1.67 3.91
C THR A 205 6.30 0.41 4.49
N LEU A 206 6.51 0.13 5.78
CA LEU A 206 5.85 -0.98 6.46
C LEU A 206 4.31 -0.89 6.36
N THR A 207 3.74 0.31 6.53
CA THR A 207 2.29 0.52 6.43
C THR A 207 1.75 0.19 5.03
N VAL A 208 2.46 0.60 3.98
CA VAL A 208 2.08 0.29 2.59
C VAL A 208 2.22 -1.20 2.30
N ILE A 209 3.36 -1.82 2.62
CA ILE A 209 3.58 -3.26 2.39
C ILE A 209 2.55 -4.10 3.16
N ASN A 210 2.24 -3.71 4.41
CA ASN A 210 1.19 -4.39 5.19
C ASN A 210 -0.19 -4.28 4.50
N ALA A 211 -0.54 -3.14 3.95
CA ALA A 211 -1.81 -2.96 3.23
C ALA A 211 -1.87 -3.75 1.90
N ILE A 212 -0.74 -3.93 1.22
CA ILE A 212 -0.63 -4.79 0.04
C ILE A 212 -0.82 -6.27 0.44
N PHE A 213 -0.11 -6.73 1.48
CA PHE A 213 -0.25 -8.12 1.95
C PHE A 213 -1.65 -8.40 2.53
N ALA A 214 -2.31 -7.42 3.17
CA ALA A 214 -3.70 -7.56 3.58
C ALA A 214 -4.63 -7.78 2.36
N THR A 215 -4.41 -7.07 1.25
CA THR A 215 -5.17 -7.31 0.02
C THR A 215 -4.90 -8.69 -0.56
N LEU A 216 -3.67 -9.20 -0.49
CA LEU A 216 -3.34 -10.55 -0.92
C LEU A 216 -4.01 -11.62 -0.04
N GLU A 217 -4.09 -11.39 1.26
CA GLU A 217 -4.78 -12.26 2.23
C GLU A 217 -6.30 -12.25 2.00
N GLU A 218 -6.91 -11.08 1.81
CA GLU A 218 -8.33 -10.91 1.49
C GLU A 218 -8.75 -11.62 0.19
N ASN A 219 -7.82 -11.76 -0.77
CA ASN A 219 -8.04 -12.46 -2.04
C ASN A 219 -7.49 -13.90 -2.02
N GLU A 220 -7.19 -14.44 -0.85
CA GLU A 220 -6.71 -15.81 -0.64
C GLU A 220 -5.42 -16.18 -1.42
N ILE A 221 -4.65 -15.17 -1.89
CA ILE A 221 -3.37 -15.36 -2.58
C ILE A 221 -2.26 -15.76 -1.59
N VAL A 222 -2.35 -15.27 -0.34
CA VAL A 222 -1.54 -15.70 0.78
C VAL A 222 -2.44 -16.12 1.94
N GLN A 223 -2.08 -17.16 2.67
CA GLN A 223 -2.85 -17.66 3.81
C GLN A 223 -2.87 -16.69 4.99
N GLN A 224 -1.77 -16.01 5.21
CA GLN A 224 -1.58 -15.09 6.34
C GLN A 224 -0.69 -13.93 5.92
N ASN A 225 -1.08 -12.73 6.35
CA ASN A 225 -0.26 -11.54 6.21
C ASN A 225 0.92 -11.58 7.20
N VAL A 226 2.09 -11.98 6.70
CA VAL A 226 3.33 -12.09 7.50
C VAL A 226 3.85 -10.73 8.00
N VAL A 227 3.36 -9.63 7.42
CA VAL A 227 3.81 -8.26 7.74
C VAL A 227 3.21 -7.76 9.05
N THR A 228 2.03 -8.25 9.47
CA THR A 228 1.34 -7.83 10.70
C THR A 228 2.19 -8.02 11.96
N LYS A 229 3.08 -9.02 11.95
CA LYS A 229 4.00 -9.34 13.07
C LYS A 229 5.22 -8.41 13.16
N ILE A 230 5.33 -7.39 12.27
CA ILE A 230 6.45 -6.44 12.26
C ILE A 230 6.05 -5.17 12.99
N LYS A 231 6.77 -4.83 14.05
CA LYS A 231 6.51 -3.65 14.87
C LYS A 231 7.04 -2.37 14.19
N LYS A 232 6.32 -1.27 14.38
CA LYS A 232 6.80 0.07 14.03
C LYS A 232 7.91 0.50 14.98
N LEU A 233 8.87 1.25 14.45
CA LEU A 233 9.92 1.89 15.25
C LEU A 233 9.40 3.20 15.83
N GLN A 234 9.96 3.59 16.99
CA GLN A 234 9.71 4.92 17.52
C GLN A 234 10.31 5.96 16.58
N ALA A 235 9.50 6.91 16.15
CA ALA A 235 9.90 8.00 15.27
C ALA A 235 9.57 9.32 15.95
N LYS A 236 10.58 10.10 16.28
CA LYS A 236 10.39 11.46 16.82
C LYS A 236 9.99 12.39 15.66
N PRO A 237 8.92 13.20 15.81
CA PRO A 237 8.60 14.23 14.83
C PRO A 237 9.57 15.39 15.01
N GLU A 238 10.38 15.67 14.02
CA GLU A 238 11.39 16.73 14.06
C GLU A 238 10.94 18.01 13.32
N ARG A 239 9.90 17.92 12.47
CA ARG A 239 9.45 19.03 11.61
C ARG A 239 8.26 19.80 12.19
N ASN A 240 8.11 21.03 11.72
CA ASN A 240 7.03 21.96 12.04
C ASN A 240 7.09 22.42 13.52
N LYS A 241 8.27 22.82 13.98
CA LYS A 241 8.42 23.50 15.27
C LYS A 241 7.56 24.75 15.32
N THR A 242 7.13 25.14 16.51
CA THR A 242 6.40 26.39 16.73
C THR A 242 7.37 27.58 16.65
N TYR A 243 6.89 28.71 16.12
CA TYR A 243 7.66 29.95 16.10
C TYR A 243 7.61 30.62 17.47
N THR A 244 8.73 31.16 17.94
CA THR A 244 8.73 32.10 19.08
C THR A 244 8.02 33.40 18.71
N GLN A 245 7.62 34.20 19.71
CA GLN A 245 6.96 35.50 19.45
C GLN A 245 7.85 36.39 18.58
N LYS A 246 9.14 36.50 18.90
CA LYS A 246 10.11 37.27 18.10
C LYS A 246 10.19 36.80 16.66
N GLN A 247 10.25 35.48 16.43
CA GLN A 247 10.27 34.93 15.06
C GLN A 247 8.98 35.25 14.30
N GLN A 248 7.81 35.19 14.97
CA GLN A 248 6.55 35.59 14.36
C GLN A 248 6.58 37.04 13.93
N ASP A 249 6.99 37.96 14.82
CA ASP A 249 7.02 39.39 14.56
C ASP A 249 8.00 39.73 13.43
N ASP A 250 9.20 39.14 13.42
CA ASP A 250 10.20 39.30 12.37
C ASP A 250 9.67 38.80 11.00
N ILE A 251 9.01 37.63 10.96
CA ILE A 251 8.43 37.07 9.73
C ILE A 251 7.30 37.95 9.22
N PHE A 252 6.36 38.34 10.09
CA PHE A 252 5.21 39.16 9.69
C PHE A 252 5.66 40.53 9.20
N THR A 253 6.62 41.17 9.87
CA THR A 253 7.22 42.44 9.44
C THR A 253 7.86 42.32 8.06
N LEU A 254 8.67 41.28 7.85
CA LEU A 254 9.33 41.04 6.57
C LEU A 254 8.33 40.79 5.43
N MET A 255 7.26 39.98 5.70
CA MET A 255 6.21 39.73 4.72
C MET A 255 5.40 41.01 4.41
N THR A 256 5.12 41.85 5.41
CA THR A 256 4.41 43.12 5.21
C THR A 256 5.16 44.03 4.25
N GLN A 257 6.49 44.05 4.34
CA GLN A 257 7.36 44.87 3.49
C GLN A 257 7.58 44.31 2.09
N LYS A 258 7.71 42.95 1.97
CA LYS A 258 8.20 42.33 0.75
C LYS A 258 7.17 41.50 -0.01
N ASP A 259 6.13 40.97 0.69
CA ASP A 259 5.24 39.97 0.10
C ASP A 259 3.88 39.92 0.80
N LYS A 260 3.01 40.89 0.50
CA LYS A 260 1.68 41.02 1.11
C LYS A 260 0.76 39.83 0.81
N GLU A 261 0.93 39.20 -0.35
CA GLU A 261 0.11 38.02 -0.70
C GLU A 261 0.51 36.78 0.11
N LEU A 262 1.82 36.57 0.29
CA LEU A 262 2.31 35.51 1.17
C LEU A 262 1.87 35.78 2.62
N LEU A 263 1.87 37.06 3.05
CA LEU A 263 1.33 37.43 4.37
C LEU A 263 -0.11 37.03 4.51
N LEU A 264 -0.98 37.35 3.54
CA LEU A 264 -2.39 36.99 3.57
C LEU A 264 -2.56 35.45 3.57
N PHE A 265 -1.79 34.74 2.75
CA PHE A 265 -1.76 33.27 2.75
C PHE A 265 -1.44 32.72 4.15
N VAL A 266 -0.39 33.25 4.79
CA VAL A 266 0.03 32.85 6.15
C VAL A 266 -1.03 33.20 7.19
N LYS A 267 -1.73 34.32 7.06
CA LYS A 267 -2.85 34.69 7.94
C LYS A 267 -4.00 33.69 7.86
N PHE A 268 -4.34 33.15 6.68
CA PHE A 268 -5.31 32.05 6.56
C PHE A 268 -4.86 30.78 7.24
N VAL A 269 -3.57 30.44 7.16
CA VAL A 269 -3.00 29.30 7.90
C VAL A 269 -3.05 29.54 9.41
N SER A 270 -2.78 30.76 9.86
CA SER A 270 -2.66 31.15 11.28
C SER A 270 -4.01 31.36 11.96
N TYR A 271 -4.89 32.17 11.38
CA TYR A 271 -6.11 32.66 12.02
C TYR A 271 -7.33 31.78 11.71
N ASN A 272 -7.43 31.22 10.50
CA ASN A 272 -8.45 30.22 10.16
C ASN A 272 -8.00 28.80 10.44
N PHE A 273 -6.75 28.61 10.88
CA PHE A 273 -6.19 27.27 11.14
C PHE A 273 -6.35 26.31 9.95
N LEU A 274 -6.13 26.81 8.73
CA LEU A 274 -6.18 26.00 7.52
C LEU A 274 -4.82 25.30 7.29
N ARG A 275 -4.88 24.12 6.68
CA ARG A 275 -3.66 23.54 6.15
C ARG A 275 -3.22 24.29 4.89
N PRO A 276 -1.93 24.46 4.60
CA PRO A 276 -1.48 25.14 3.37
C PRO A 276 -2.16 24.63 2.09
N ILE A 277 -2.43 23.34 1.99
CA ILE A 277 -3.13 22.76 0.84
C ILE A 277 -4.62 23.17 0.78
N GLU A 278 -5.27 23.38 1.93
CA GLU A 278 -6.64 23.85 2.01
C GLU A 278 -6.72 25.33 1.57
N VAL A 279 -5.74 26.15 1.96
CA VAL A 279 -5.62 27.54 1.49
C VAL A 279 -5.44 27.59 -0.04
N CYS A 280 -4.61 26.71 -0.62
CA CYS A 280 -4.41 26.64 -2.06
C CYS A 280 -5.69 26.30 -2.87
N ARG A 281 -6.70 25.71 -2.23
CA ARG A 281 -7.97 25.31 -2.86
C ARG A 281 -9.03 26.39 -2.83
N LEU A 282 -8.85 27.43 -2.01
CA LEU A 282 -9.87 28.45 -1.80
C LEU A 282 -10.12 29.21 -3.10
N GLN A 283 -11.41 29.29 -3.44
CA GLN A 283 -11.92 30.12 -4.51
C GLN A 283 -12.85 31.20 -3.91
N ILE A 284 -13.12 32.25 -4.66
CA ILE A 284 -14.00 33.36 -4.19
C ILE A 284 -15.39 32.83 -3.80
N LYS A 285 -15.94 31.85 -4.53
CA LYS A 285 -17.24 31.22 -4.21
C LYS A 285 -17.25 30.45 -2.88
N ASP A 286 -16.10 30.13 -2.32
CA ASP A 286 -16.00 29.43 -1.05
C ASP A 286 -16.15 30.41 0.15
N ILE A 287 -16.20 31.72 -0.12
CA ILE A 287 -16.29 32.81 0.89
C ILE A 287 -17.69 33.40 0.90
N ASP A 288 -18.37 33.28 2.02
CA ASP A 288 -19.58 34.03 2.35
C ASP A 288 -19.17 35.31 3.10
N PHE A 289 -19.04 36.42 2.35
CA PHE A 289 -18.60 37.71 2.90
C PHE A 289 -19.56 38.29 3.89
N ASP A 290 -20.88 38.08 3.71
CA ASP A 290 -21.94 38.64 4.56
C ASP A 290 -22.14 37.82 5.85
N GLY A 291 -22.09 36.49 5.72
CA GLY A 291 -22.18 35.56 6.85
C GLY A 291 -20.85 35.32 7.57
N ALA A 292 -19.74 35.93 7.10
CA ALA A 292 -18.38 35.70 7.61
C ALA A 292 -18.02 34.20 7.70
N LYS A 293 -18.36 33.40 6.65
CA LYS A 293 -18.17 31.98 6.63
C LYS A 293 -17.26 31.54 5.47
N LEU A 294 -16.54 30.44 5.69
CA LEU A 294 -15.63 29.84 4.73
C LEU A 294 -15.98 28.38 4.53
N ASN A 295 -16.22 27.97 3.28
CA ASN A 295 -16.45 26.61 2.87
C ASN A 295 -15.09 25.94 2.55
N VAL A 296 -14.59 25.09 3.45
CA VAL A 296 -13.27 24.45 3.29
C VAL A 296 -13.43 23.05 2.76
N ARG A 297 -12.86 22.80 1.58
CA ARG A 297 -12.80 21.46 0.98
C ARG A 297 -11.68 20.65 1.62
N ALA A 298 -12.04 19.75 2.52
CA ALA A 298 -11.09 18.80 3.11
C ALA A 298 -10.87 17.60 2.17
N LYS A 299 -9.68 16.99 2.25
CA LYS A 299 -9.35 15.79 1.48
C LYS A 299 -10.31 14.64 1.84
N ASN A 300 -11.09 14.15 0.86
CA ASN A 300 -12.03 13.02 1.01
C ASN A 300 -13.10 13.19 2.12
N LYS A 301 -13.48 14.40 2.45
CA LYS A 301 -14.52 14.70 3.46
C LYS A 301 -15.48 15.75 2.95
N LEU A 302 -16.67 15.77 3.56
CA LEU A 302 -17.65 16.82 3.36
C LEU A 302 -17.02 18.20 3.57
N VAL A 303 -17.53 19.19 2.85
CA VAL A 303 -17.16 20.61 3.02
C VAL A 303 -17.34 21.00 4.47
N LYS A 304 -16.32 21.56 5.10
CA LYS A 304 -16.39 22.10 6.45
C LYS A 304 -16.66 23.59 6.39
N ILE A 305 -17.67 24.04 7.09
CA ILE A 305 -17.93 25.46 7.28
C ILE A 305 -17.11 25.95 8.47
N LYS A 306 -16.39 27.04 8.29
CA LYS A 306 -15.61 27.73 9.33
C LYS A 306 -15.99 29.20 9.37
N ILE A 307 -15.91 29.81 10.53
CA ILE A 307 -16.03 31.26 10.68
C ILE A 307 -14.75 31.92 10.20
N ILE A 308 -14.87 33.02 9.47
CA ILE A 308 -13.74 33.88 9.13
C ILE A 308 -13.59 34.91 10.26
N PRO A 309 -12.47 34.95 11.00
CA PRO A 309 -12.27 35.98 12.01
C PRO A 309 -12.34 37.38 11.40
N GLU A 310 -12.90 38.32 12.15
CA GLU A 310 -13.13 39.70 11.68
C GLU A 310 -11.85 40.38 11.15
N ILE A 311 -10.72 40.10 11.83
CA ILE A 311 -9.41 40.63 11.43
C ILE A 311 -8.99 40.17 10.02
N LEU A 312 -9.44 38.98 9.60
CA LEU A 312 -9.14 38.41 8.29
C LEU A 312 -10.18 38.82 7.26
N LEU A 313 -11.45 38.89 7.69
CA LEU A 313 -12.56 39.33 6.83
C LEU A 313 -12.34 40.74 6.29
N LYS A 314 -11.87 41.68 7.14
CA LYS A 314 -11.54 43.04 6.74
C LYS A 314 -10.51 43.12 5.64
N GLU A 315 -9.52 42.22 5.63
CA GLU A 315 -8.44 42.17 4.63
C GLU A 315 -8.93 41.71 3.27
N ILE A 316 -9.97 40.88 3.19
CA ILE A 316 -10.48 40.31 1.96
C ILE A 316 -11.82 40.93 1.49
N GLN A 317 -12.39 41.85 2.26
CA GLN A 317 -13.71 42.47 1.94
C GLN A 317 -13.76 43.11 0.55
N HIS A 318 -12.62 43.64 0.08
CA HIS A 318 -12.49 44.24 -1.25
C HIS A 318 -12.65 43.26 -2.41
N LEU A 319 -12.58 41.95 -2.14
CA LEU A 319 -12.76 40.87 -3.11
C LEU A 319 -14.23 40.49 -3.31
N LYS A 320 -15.14 41.07 -2.53
CA LYS A 320 -16.59 40.87 -2.70
C LYS A 320 -17.01 41.31 -4.11
N GLY A 321 -17.61 40.39 -4.87
CA GLY A 321 -18.01 40.64 -6.26
C GLY A 321 -16.96 40.22 -7.31
N ALA A 322 -15.80 39.76 -6.91
CA ALA A 322 -14.82 39.15 -7.83
C ALA A 322 -15.35 37.84 -8.45
N ASN A 323 -14.73 37.39 -9.54
CA ASN A 323 -15.16 36.16 -10.22
C ASN A 323 -15.18 34.95 -9.25
N PRO A 324 -16.34 34.29 -9.07
CA PRO A 324 -16.49 33.22 -8.07
C PRO A 324 -15.59 32.01 -8.30
N ASN A 325 -15.12 31.79 -9.52
CA ASN A 325 -14.27 30.63 -9.87
C ASN A 325 -12.77 30.93 -9.75
N TYR A 326 -12.37 32.17 -9.52
CA TYR A 326 -10.96 32.50 -9.32
C TYR A 326 -10.46 31.98 -7.97
N PHE A 327 -9.23 31.49 -7.97
CA PHE A 327 -8.53 31.12 -6.75
C PHE A 327 -8.12 32.38 -5.98
N LEU A 328 -8.25 32.31 -4.65
CA LEU A 328 -7.85 33.39 -3.77
C LEU A 328 -6.33 33.62 -3.79
N PHE A 329 -5.56 32.58 -4.05
CA PHE A 329 -4.09 32.57 -3.95
C PHE A 329 -3.46 31.96 -5.20
N THR A 330 -2.99 32.83 -6.10
CA THR A 330 -2.20 32.45 -7.29
C THR A 330 -0.88 33.24 -7.34
N PRO A 331 0.02 32.97 -8.27
CA PRO A 331 1.20 33.82 -8.48
C PRO A 331 0.88 35.28 -8.77
N ASN A 332 -0.30 35.58 -9.34
CA ASN A 332 -0.73 36.90 -9.78
C ASN A 332 -1.82 37.54 -8.88
N GLY A 333 -2.00 37.03 -7.66
CA GLY A 333 -3.09 37.43 -6.79
C GLY A 333 -4.36 36.58 -7.00
N VAL A 334 -5.54 37.21 -7.00
CA VAL A 334 -6.82 36.53 -7.25
C VAL A 334 -7.01 36.33 -8.74
N ASP A 335 -6.90 35.07 -9.22
CA ASP A 335 -6.97 34.75 -10.64
C ASP A 335 -7.32 33.27 -10.86
N ASP A 336 -7.47 32.86 -12.13
CA ASP A 336 -7.48 31.43 -12.51
C ASP A 336 -6.07 30.85 -12.42
N TRP A 337 -6.00 29.59 -11.99
CA TRP A 337 -4.72 28.90 -11.87
C TRP A 337 -4.82 27.40 -12.19
N GLN A 338 -4.61 27.07 -13.43
CA GLN A 338 -4.72 25.72 -13.98
C GLN A 338 -3.43 24.91 -13.73
N THR A 339 -3.26 24.39 -12.53
CA THR A 339 -2.17 23.49 -12.15
C THR A 339 -2.59 22.55 -11.04
N SER A 340 -1.82 21.48 -10.81
CA SER A 340 -2.10 20.51 -9.75
C SER A 340 -2.04 21.13 -8.35
N GLU A 341 -2.82 20.61 -7.40
CA GLU A 341 -2.81 21.06 -6.00
C GLU A 341 -1.41 20.95 -5.36
N VAL A 342 -0.64 19.94 -5.77
CA VAL A 342 0.73 19.74 -5.30
C VAL A 342 1.62 20.90 -5.76
N ASN A 343 1.53 21.27 -7.03
CA ASN A 343 2.28 22.40 -7.58
C ASN A 343 1.89 23.72 -6.92
N LYS A 344 0.58 23.94 -6.66
CA LYS A 344 0.09 25.13 -5.92
C LYS A 344 0.74 25.23 -4.53
N ARG A 345 0.70 24.14 -3.77
CA ARG A 345 1.33 24.07 -2.44
C ARG A 345 2.83 24.27 -2.50
N ASP A 346 3.50 23.63 -3.45
CA ASP A 346 4.95 23.72 -3.61
C ASP A 346 5.41 25.13 -3.99
N TYR A 347 4.62 25.85 -4.80
CA TYR A 347 4.86 27.26 -5.10
C TYR A 347 4.91 28.11 -3.82
N TRP A 348 3.88 28.04 -2.99
CA TRP A 348 3.82 28.80 -1.73
C TRP A 348 4.90 28.36 -0.74
N THR A 349 5.19 27.08 -0.68
CA THR A 349 6.28 26.56 0.16
C THR A 349 7.64 27.09 -0.28
N LYS A 350 7.92 27.13 -1.59
CA LYS A 350 9.16 27.70 -2.14
C LYS A 350 9.22 29.21 -1.93
N ARG A 351 8.09 29.93 -2.11
CA ARG A 351 8.00 31.38 -1.91
C ARG A 351 8.33 31.72 -0.45
N PHE A 352 7.72 31.04 0.52
CA PHE A 352 8.06 31.18 1.94
C PHE A 352 9.51 30.75 2.23
N GLY A 353 10.00 29.71 1.58
CA GLY A 353 11.39 29.24 1.74
C GLY A 353 12.45 30.29 1.41
N LYS A 354 12.20 31.14 0.39
CA LYS A 354 13.08 32.27 0.05
C LYS A 354 13.11 33.33 1.15
N LEU A 355 11.96 33.65 1.75
CA LEU A 355 11.85 34.59 2.83
C LEU A 355 12.47 34.05 4.13
N LYS A 356 12.20 32.79 4.45
CA LYS A 356 12.73 32.09 5.62
C LYS A 356 14.25 32.10 5.67
N LYS A 357 14.92 31.94 4.52
CA LYS A 357 16.39 32.02 4.42
C LYS A 357 16.96 33.36 4.87
N GLN A 358 16.26 34.47 4.62
CA GLN A 358 16.69 35.81 5.04
C GLN A 358 16.67 35.98 6.58
N LEU A 359 15.85 35.18 7.26
CA LEU A 359 15.72 35.15 8.72
C LEU A 359 16.54 34.03 9.37
N ASN A 360 17.37 33.32 8.62
CA ASN A 360 18.21 32.21 9.09
C ASN A 360 17.38 31.11 9.83
N LEU A 361 16.14 30.86 9.40
CA LEU A 361 15.30 29.84 9.98
C LEU A 361 15.60 28.46 9.36
N GLY A 362 15.83 27.46 10.19
CA GLY A 362 16.20 26.11 9.82
C GLY A 362 15.08 25.31 9.09
N GLU A 363 15.38 24.07 8.72
CA GLU A 363 14.48 23.19 7.95
C GLU A 363 13.24 22.78 8.75
N ASP A 364 13.30 22.80 10.07
CA ASP A 364 12.21 22.43 10.97
C ASP A 364 11.03 23.42 10.92
N TYR A 365 11.22 24.58 10.34
CA TYR A 365 10.23 25.65 10.22
C TYR A 365 9.65 25.72 8.81
N GLY A 366 8.35 25.83 8.70
CA GLY A 366 7.64 25.90 7.42
C GLY A 366 6.27 26.59 7.53
N LEU A 367 5.55 26.67 6.42
CA LEU A 367 4.15 27.21 6.42
C LEU A 367 3.26 26.48 7.41
N TYR A 368 3.46 25.20 7.60
CA TYR A 368 2.65 24.41 8.54
C TYR A 368 2.96 24.74 10.02
N SER A 369 4.17 25.25 10.30
CA SER A 369 4.57 25.73 11.63
C SER A 369 3.68 26.85 12.16
N PHE A 370 3.15 27.73 11.29
CA PHE A 370 2.20 28.77 11.70
C PHE A 370 0.94 28.16 12.30
N ARG A 371 0.40 27.13 11.67
CA ARG A 371 -0.76 26.44 12.21
C ARG A 371 -0.50 25.86 13.60
N HIS A 372 0.66 25.21 13.81
CA HIS A 372 1.06 24.72 15.13
C HIS A 372 1.18 25.85 16.14
N THR A 373 1.90 26.91 15.78
CA THR A 373 2.12 28.07 16.64
C THR A 373 0.81 28.69 17.11
N PHE A 374 -0.10 28.96 16.19
CA PHE A 374 -1.34 29.65 16.53
C PHE A 374 -2.38 28.74 17.22
N ILE A 375 -2.38 27.44 16.96
CA ILE A 375 -3.16 26.48 17.74
C ILE A 375 -2.64 26.42 19.19
N THR A 376 -1.34 26.36 19.37
CA THR A 376 -0.69 26.36 20.69
C THR A 376 -0.99 27.66 21.46
N LYS A 377 -0.90 28.81 20.77
CA LYS A 377 -1.22 30.11 21.39
C LYS A 377 -2.69 30.17 21.81
N LEU A 378 -3.62 29.76 20.95
CA LEU A 378 -5.05 29.73 21.26
C LEU A 378 -5.36 28.75 22.40
N TYR A 379 -4.67 27.60 22.44
CA TYR A 379 -4.82 26.64 23.55
C TYR A 379 -4.47 27.31 24.89
N ARG A 380 -3.31 27.98 24.98
CA ARG A 380 -2.86 28.65 26.22
C ARG A 380 -3.85 29.74 26.65
N GLU A 381 -4.37 30.54 25.72
CA GLU A 381 -5.37 31.57 26.00
C GLU A 381 -6.71 30.98 26.48
N LEU A 382 -7.17 29.90 25.89
CA LEU A 382 -8.38 29.22 26.34
C LEU A 382 -8.17 28.52 27.69
N ARG A 383 -6.99 27.94 27.88
CA ARG A 383 -6.67 27.22 29.11
C ARG A 383 -6.58 28.12 30.36
N SER A 384 -6.23 29.39 30.16
CA SER A 384 -6.23 30.39 31.24
C SER A 384 -7.66 30.77 31.69
N LYS A 385 -8.71 30.41 30.93
CA LYS A 385 -10.09 30.80 31.17
C LYS A 385 -11.05 29.64 31.43
N TYR A 386 -10.67 28.46 30.96
CA TYR A 386 -11.54 27.28 30.94
C TYR A 386 -10.82 26.01 31.44
N SER A 387 -11.62 25.03 31.84
CA SER A 387 -11.10 23.71 32.17
C SER A 387 -10.41 23.05 30.96
N GLN A 388 -9.59 22.02 31.21
CA GLN A 388 -8.89 21.33 30.13
C GLN A 388 -9.84 20.70 29.11
N TYR A 389 -10.92 20.07 29.55
CA TYR A 389 -11.91 19.45 28.66
C TYR A 389 -12.64 20.48 27.82
N GLU A 390 -13.11 21.56 28.44
CA GLU A 390 -13.79 22.66 27.76
C GLU A 390 -12.85 23.35 26.76
N THR A 391 -11.58 23.50 27.11
CA THR A 391 -10.55 24.01 26.19
C THR A 391 -10.40 23.13 24.95
N TYR A 392 -10.34 21.82 25.15
CA TYR A 392 -10.26 20.88 24.01
C TYR A 392 -11.49 20.97 23.11
N ASP A 393 -12.71 20.99 23.67
CA ASP A 393 -13.95 21.08 22.89
C ASP A 393 -14.00 22.35 22.07
N ARG A 394 -13.74 23.51 22.69
CA ARG A 394 -13.69 24.80 22.00
C ARG A 394 -12.63 24.83 20.92
N LEU A 395 -11.44 24.33 21.22
CA LEU A 395 -10.33 24.30 20.27
C LEU A 395 -10.60 23.37 19.09
N MET A 396 -11.24 22.22 19.32
CA MET A 396 -11.66 21.30 18.25
C MET A 396 -12.67 21.96 17.30
N LEU A 397 -13.65 22.70 17.82
CA LEU A 397 -14.61 23.45 17.01
C LEU A 397 -13.91 24.51 16.16
N ILE A 398 -13.05 25.33 16.76
CA ILE A 398 -12.35 26.43 16.07
C ILE A 398 -11.39 25.88 15.01
N THR A 399 -10.58 24.88 15.35
CA THR A 399 -9.55 24.35 14.45
C THR A 399 -10.10 23.34 13.44
N GLY A 400 -11.29 22.78 13.69
CA GLY A 400 -11.95 21.79 12.84
C GLY A 400 -11.36 20.38 12.97
N HIS A 401 -10.81 20.01 14.12
CA HIS A 401 -10.40 18.63 14.39
C HIS A 401 -11.61 17.76 14.75
N SER A 402 -11.69 16.57 14.18
CA SER A 402 -12.79 15.63 14.41
C SER A 402 -12.55 14.68 15.60
N THR A 403 -11.34 14.62 16.12
CA THR A 403 -10.98 13.77 17.26
C THR A 403 -9.97 14.47 18.16
N LEU A 404 -10.07 14.19 19.46
CA LEU A 404 -9.14 14.70 20.46
C LEU A 404 -7.69 14.24 20.17
N SER A 405 -7.51 12.99 19.78
CA SER A 405 -6.19 12.45 19.43
C SER A 405 -5.52 13.20 18.27
N ALA A 406 -6.31 13.63 17.26
CA ALA A 406 -5.81 14.46 16.17
C ALA A 406 -5.40 15.87 16.65
N LEU A 407 -6.15 16.47 17.57
CA LEU A 407 -5.81 17.76 18.19
C LEU A 407 -4.54 17.62 19.03
N GLN A 408 -4.45 16.62 19.89
CA GLN A 408 -3.31 16.39 20.77
C GLN A 408 -1.98 16.26 20.03
N GLN A 409 -1.98 15.80 18.77
CA GLN A 409 -0.78 15.80 17.93
C GLN A 409 -0.22 17.20 17.65
N TYR A 410 -1.06 18.24 17.69
CA TYR A 410 -0.64 19.64 17.56
C TYR A 410 -0.17 20.24 18.89
N LEU A 411 -0.61 19.68 20.00
CA LEU A 411 -0.35 20.18 21.35
C LEU A 411 0.85 19.50 22.05
N ARG A 412 1.49 18.54 21.41
CA ARG A 412 2.59 17.76 22.02
C ARG A 412 3.91 18.53 22.22
N ASP A 413 4.07 19.70 21.55
CA ASP A 413 5.19 20.63 21.77
C ASP A 413 4.82 21.73 22.79
N ILE A 414 3.62 21.67 23.36
CA ILE A 414 3.28 22.45 24.53
C ILE A 414 4.04 21.76 25.66
N ASP A 415 5.03 22.43 26.22
CA ASP A 415 5.62 22.06 27.49
C ASP A 415 4.46 21.68 28.40
N ALA A 416 4.52 20.46 28.94
CA ALA A 416 3.48 19.97 29.82
C ALA A 416 3.11 21.12 30.75
N GLU A 417 1.81 21.40 30.95
CA GLU A 417 1.37 22.44 31.86
C GLU A 417 2.16 22.24 33.14
N LEU A 418 3.18 23.10 33.34
CA LEU A 418 3.94 23.03 34.57
C LEU A 418 2.94 23.36 35.65
N PRO A 419 2.86 22.58 36.73
CA PRO A 419 2.03 22.92 37.85
C PRO A 419 2.44 24.31 38.34
N GLU A 420 1.50 25.08 38.84
CA GLU A 420 1.82 26.28 39.62
C GLU A 420 2.74 25.89 40.79
N ASP A 421 3.43 26.86 41.35
CA ASP A 421 4.26 26.61 42.53
C ASP A 421 3.42 25.96 43.63
N TYR A 422 3.69 24.69 43.88
CA TYR A 422 3.00 23.85 44.88
C TYR A 422 3.71 23.82 46.23
N SER A 423 4.70 24.67 46.44
CA SER A 423 5.45 24.72 47.72
C SER A 423 4.54 24.95 48.91
N HIS A 424 3.38 25.59 48.72
CA HIS A 424 2.37 25.81 49.73
C HIS A 424 1.59 24.55 50.14
N LEU A 425 1.71 23.46 49.34
CA LEU A 425 1.09 22.14 49.64
C LEU A 425 2.05 21.20 50.38
N LEU A 426 3.33 21.56 50.50
CA LEU A 426 4.38 20.81 51.17
C LEU A 426 4.67 21.38 52.51
#